data_14d3d8504767249e218fb2fd78907ac0
#
_entry.id   14d3d8504767249e218fb2fd78907ac0
#
_cell.length_a   1.000
_cell.length_b   1.000
_cell.length_c   1.000
_cell.angle_alpha   90.00
_cell.angle_beta   90.00
_cell.angle_gamma   90.00
#
_symmetry.space_group_name_H-M   'P 1'
#
loop_
_entity.id
_entity.type
_entity.pdbx_description
1 polymer ?
#
loop_
_entity_poly.entity_id
_entity_poly.type
_entity_poly.pdbx_seq_one_letter_code
_entity_poly.pdbx_strand_id
1 'polypeptide(L)'
;MLTETPLAAQLAAQRDDRLRVLIVGAGIAGITLAQLLRRDGLHPVLVDRMPVMEHPGYMLALMPTVDQAFVDLGVHTEYRDAGTPMARYAFRSHRGRLLRTDSMSELLSVYGEYNGISRGALIEVLTAHGCPVTFGTTVDAVAEGTARFVRPDGAPASEAAFDLIIGADGIRSRMRDVLGAGAPDAVETGWSGWVAWAEDLGDPALGEELWGDGFFLGVYPVKDRLGVFLGGPDAALADGPAAFAGSVRNRVDELGPRLSAAVAAVAADPDPYLWRLDDARVPRWVLPHGVLLGDAAAGFLPTAGIGAGMAIESAWMLARMLRQADRAVLADVLEAWERAERPRVEAAQSNSRMLAKLMFRRGRLVAWLRETVMRMLSVRAALGPILKLVASRPDPDAIAREARNATFTAAPPAGHRADT
;
A
#
# COMPACT_ATOMS: atom_id res chain seq x y z
N MET A 1 -9.27 -13.67 -10.61
CA MET A 1 -7.87 -14.14 -10.67
C MET A 1 -7.09 -13.39 -11.74
N LEU A 2 -5.77 -13.21 -11.55
CA LEU A 2 -4.87 -12.66 -12.57
C LEU A 2 -4.85 -13.62 -13.77
N THR A 3 -4.97 -13.07 -14.98
CA THR A 3 -5.03 -13.84 -16.21
C THR A 3 -3.89 -13.39 -17.11
N GLU A 4 -2.93 -14.29 -17.39
CA GLU A 4 -1.87 -14.02 -18.36
C GLU A 4 -2.49 -13.65 -19.70
N THR A 5 -2.15 -12.48 -20.20
CA THR A 5 -2.71 -11.93 -21.44
C THR A 5 -1.60 -11.31 -22.26
N PRO A 6 -1.42 -11.72 -23.53
CA PRO A 6 -0.40 -11.14 -24.39
C PRO A 6 -0.55 -9.62 -24.53
N LEU A 7 0.58 -8.89 -24.50
CA LEU A 7 0.59 -7.44 -24.63
C LEU A 7 -0.19 -6.94 -25.86
N ALA A 8 -0.04 -7.62 -27.00
CA ALA A 8 -0.75 -7.28 -28.23
C ALA A 8 -2.28 -7.37 -28.08
N ALA A 9 -2.79 -8.32 -27.28
CA ALA A 9 -4.22 -8.45 -27.02
C ALA A 9 -4.74 -7.31 -26.12
N GLN A 10 -3.99 -6.92 -25.09
CA GLN A 10 -4.34 -5.77 -24.26
C GLN A 10 -4.30 -4.46 -25.06
N LEU A 11 -3.28 -4.27 -25.93
CA LEU A 11 -3.19 -3.11 -26.82
C LEU A 11 -4.36 -3.04 -27.81
N ALA A 12 -4.79 -4.18 -28.34
CA ALA A 12 -5.95 -4.24 -29.22
C ALA A 12 -7.25 -3.90 -28.50
N ALA A 13 -7.43 -4.35 -27.27
CA ALA A 13 -8.63 -4.09 -26.47
C ALA A 13 -8.83 -2.59 -26.16
N GLN A 14 -7.75 -1.85 -25.92
CA GLN A 14 -7.85 -0.41 -25.57
C GLN A 14 -7.87 0.55 -26.79
N ARG A 15 -7.86 0.02 -28.01
CA ARG A 15 -7.69 0.85 -29.24
C ARG A 15 -8.67 1.99 -29.31
N ASP A 16 -9.93 1.74 -28.96
CA ASP A 16 -11.04 2.69 -29.09
C ASP A 16 -11.40 3.37 -27.75
N ASP A 17 -10.58 3.16 -26.71
CA ASP A 17 -10.79 3.81 -25.43
C ASP A 17 -10.61 5.34 -25.55
N ARG A 18 -11.41 6.09 -24.81
CA ARG A 18 -11.28 7.56 -24.72
C ARG A 18 -9.92 8.01 -24.17
N LEU A 19 -9.30 7.17 -23.34
CA LEU A 19 -7.94 7.30 -22.81
C LEU A 19 -7.23 5.96 -22.92
N ARG A 20 -6.10 5.93 -23.57
CA ARG A 20 -5.21 4.77 -23.62
C ARG A 20 -4.28 4.83 -22.42
N VAL A 21 -4.46 3.90 -21.50
CA VAL A 21 -3.77 3.87 -20.21
C VAL A 21 -2.83 2.68 -20.11
N LEU A 22 -1.58 2.93 -19.73
CA LEU A 22 -0.61 1.93 -19.36
C LEU A 22 -0.36 1.97 -17.85
N ILE A 23 -0.37 0.81 -17.20
CA ILE A 23 -0.03 0.63 -15.78
C ILE A 23 1.14 -0.35 -15.70
N VAL A 24 2.26 0.10 -15.15
CA VAL A 24 3.48 -0.71 -14.95
C VAL A 24 3.57 -1.11 -13.49
N GLY A 25 3.37 -2.41 -13.22
CA GLY A 25 3.34 -3.02 -11.89
C GLY A 25 1.96 -3.55 -11.53
N ALA A 26 1.82 -4.88 -11.44
CA ALA A 26 0.62 -5.58 -11.01
C ALA A 26 0.63 -5.85 -9.48
N GLY A 27 1.06 -4.86 -8.70
CA GLY A 27 0.89 -4.81 -7.25
C GLY A 27 -0.52 -4.34 -6.86
N ILE A 28 -0.76 -4.17 -5.55
CA ILE A 28 -2.07 -3.76 -5.00
C ILE A 28 -2.57 -2.47 -5.67
N ALA A 29 -1.74 -1.42 -5.76
CA ALA A 29 -2.12 -0.14 -6.38
C ALA A 29 -2.48 -0.29 -7.87
N GLY A 30 -1.61 -0.97 -8.65
CA GLY A 30 -1.80 -1.14 -10.08
C GLY A 30 -3.02 -2.00 -10.42
N ILE A 31 -3.23 -3.11 -9.70
CA ILE A 31 -4.43 -3.95 -9.86
C ILE A 31 -5.69 -3.16 -9.50
N THR A 32 -5.70 -2.45 -8.36
CA THR A 32 -6.86 -1.65 -7.93
C THR A 32 -7.23 -0.64 -9.00
N LEU A 33 -6.26 0.13 -9.50
CA LEU A 33 -6.51 1.11 -10.54
C LEU A 33 -7.00 0.46 -11.84
N ALA A 34 -6.32 -0.61 -12.31
CA ALA A 34 -6.70 -1.30 -13.54
C ALA A 34 -8.14 -1.81 -13.48
N GLN A 35 -8.54 -2.40 -12.35
CA GLN A 35 -9.89 -2.95 -12.19
C GLN A 35 -10.95 -1.86 -12.10
N LEU A 36 -10.69 -0.74 -11.42
CA LEU A 36 -11.61 0.40 -11.37
C LEU A 36 -11.80 1.03 -12.74
N LEU A 37 -10.71 1.22 -13.51
CA LEU A 37 -10.80 1.74 -14.89
C LEU A 37 -11.56 0.79 -15.82
N ARG A 38 -11.42 -0.55 -15.66
CA ARG A 38 -12.20 -1.53 -16.41
C ARG A 38 -13.69 -1.46 -16.09
N ARG A 39 -14.05 -1.26 -14.84
CA ARG A 39 -15.46 -1.03 -14.46
C ARG A 39 -16.04 0.24 -15.06
N ASP A 40 -15.21 1.22 -15.35
CA ASP A 40 -15.60 2.46 -16.04
C ASP A 40 -15.52 2.35 -17.58
N GLY A 41 -15.35 1.13 -18.11
CA GLY A 41 -15.39 0.82 -19.54
C GLY A 41 -14.09 1.12 -20.28
N LEU A 42 -12.96 1.30 -19.58
CA LEU A 42 -11.62 1.37 -20.17
C LEU A 42 -10.96 0.00 -20.14
N HIS A 43 -9.95 -0.18 -21.01
CA HIS A 43 -9.17 -1.42 -21.11
C HIS A 43 -7.67 -1.13 -20.86
N PRO A 44 -7.27 -0.70 -19.65
CA PRO A 44 -5.89 -0.38 -19.39
C PRO A 44 -4.98 -1.57 -19.64
N VAL A 45 -3.83 -1.32 -20.26
CA VAL A 45 -2.75 -2.29 -20.37
C VAL A 45 -2.07 -2.37 -19.00
N LEU A 46 -2.00 -3.58 -18.44
CA LEU A 46 -1.31 -3.87 -17.19
C LEU A 46 -0.14 -4.81 -17.46
N VAL A 47 1.06 -4.40 -17.08
CA VAL A 47 2.27 -5.22 -17.21
C VAL A 47 2.98 -5.38 -15.87
N ASP A 48 3.64 -6.51 -15.68
CA ASP A 48 4.52 -6.74 -14.53
C ASP A 48 5.83 -7.42 -14.96
N ARG A 49 6.93 -7.00 -14.34
CA ARG A 49 8.27 -7.57 -14.63
C ARG A 49 8.43 -9.00 -14.14
N MET A 50 7.68 -9.40 -13.12
CA MET A 50 7.73 -10.76 -12.58
C MET A 50 7.12 -11.74 -13.58
N PRO A 51 7.72 -12.93 -13.76
CA PRO A 51 7.19 -13.93 -14.70
C PRO A 51 5.88 -14.57 -14.23
N VAL A 52 5.67 -14.57 -12.90
CA VAL A 52 4.45 -15.05 -12.24
C VAL A 52 4.31 -14.33 -10.90
N MET A 53 3.11 -14.28 -10.37
CA MET A 53 2.84 -13.74 -9.04
C MET A 53 3.14 -14.81 -7.97
N GLU A 54 4.41 -15.07 -7.71
CA GLU A 54 4.88 -16.06 -6.71
C GLU A 54 5.29 -15.37 -5.43
N HIS A 55 4.39 -14.85 -4.64
CA HIS A 55 4.79 -14.39 -3.33
C HIS A 55 3.85 -14.99 -2.28
N PRO A 56 4.37 -15.74 -1.28
CA PRO A 56 3.54 -16.34 -0.22
C PRO A 56 2.74 -15.29 0.55
N GLY A 57 3.10 -14.03 0.35
CA GLY A 57 2.41 -12.90 0.93
C GLY A 57 2.74 -12.72 2.41
N TYR A 58 2.38 -11.59 2.90
CA TYR A 58 2.41 -11.19 4.31
C TYR A 58 1.01 -10.71 4.70
N MET A 59 0.82 -10.52 6.00
CA MET A 59 -0.42 -9.94 6.49
C MET A 59 -0.47 -8.44 6.20
N LEU A 60 -1.65 -7.96 5.94
CA LEU A 60 -1.98 -6.55 5.79
C LEU A 60 -3.08 -6.20 6.79
N ALA A 61 -2.99 -4.99 7.33
CA ALA A 61 -4.03 -4.37 8.12
C ALA A 61 -4.67 -3.26 7.28
N LEU A 62 -5.96 -3.34 7.04
CA LEU A 62 -6.67 -2.40 6.19
C LEU A 62 -7.67 -1.59 7.02
N MET A 63 -7.45 -0.29 7.05
CA MET A 63 -8.35 0.69 7.66
C MET A 63 -9.59 0.94 6.78
N PRO A 64 -10.67 1.53 7.31
CA PRO A 64 -11.89 1.82 6.55
C PRO A 64 -11.73 2.71 5.31
N THR A 65 -10.56 3.30 5.10
CA THR A 65 -10.24 4.10 3.92
C THR A 65 -10.42 3.33 2.60
N VAL A 66 -10.36 2.00 2.65
CA VAL A 66 -10.45 1.13 1.45
C VAL A 66 -11.87 0.73 1.08
N ASP A 67 -12.84 0.85 1.97
CA ASP A 67 -14.20 0.28 1.81
C ASP A 67 -14.88 0.79 0.54
N GLN A 68 -14.77 2.10 0.25
CA GLN A 68 -15.39 2.66 -0.94
C GLN A 68 -14.77 2.11 -2.24
N ALA A 69 -13.47 1.83 -2.24
CA ALA A 69 -12.83 1.20 -3.40
C ALA A 69 -13.38 -0.22 -3.64
N PHE A 70 -13.59 -0.99 -2.60
CA PHE A 70 -14.19 -2.34 -2.71
C PHE A 70 -15.67 -2.30 -3.10
N VAL A 71 -16.43 -1.31 -2.62
CA VAL A 71 -17.81 -1.06 -3.08
C VAL A 71 -17.83 -0.74 -4.57
N ASP A 72 -16.99 0.21 -5.02
CA ASP A 72 -16.92 0.60 -6.42
C ASP A 72 -16.40 -0.54 -7.33
N LEU A 73 -15.53 -1.41 -6.81
CA LEU A 73 -15.10 -2.64 -7.48
C LEU A 73 -16.17 -3.74 -7.49
N GLY A 74 -17.20 -3.65 -6.65
CA GLY A 74 -18.24 -4.69 -6.49
C GLY A 74 -17.70 -5.97 -5.85
N VAL A 75 -16.68 -5.85 -4.98
CA VAL A 75 -16.04 -6.96 -4.26
C VAL A 75 -16.00 -6.75 -2.75
N HIS A 76 -16.88 -5.89 -2.23
CA HIS A 76 -16.91 -5.58 -0.81
C HIS A 76 -17.32 -6.78 0.05
N THR A 77 -18.22 -7.64 -0.44
CA THR A 77 -18.61 -8.88 0.24
C THR A 77 -17.45 -9.85 0.31
N GLU A 78 -16.78 -10.11 -0.82
CA GLU A 78 -15.61 -10.97 -0.92
C GLU A 78 -14.47 -10.47 -0.01
N TYR A 79 -14.30 -9.16 0.09
CA TYR A 79 -13.34 -8.55 1.00
C TYR A 79 -13.65 -8.84 2.47
N ARG A 80 -14.90 -8.69 2.88
CA ARG A 80 -15.33 -8.99 4.25
C ARG A 80 -15.21 -10.48 4.58
N ASP A 81 -15.53 -11.34 3.62
CA ASP A 81 -15.43 -12.80 3.79
C ASP A 81 -13.97 -13.28 3.85
N ALA A 82 -13.05 -12.61 3.15
CA ALA A 82 -11.63 -12.94 3.14
C ALA A 82 -10.85 -12.30 4.29
N GLY A 83 -11.37 -11.20 4.86
CA GLY A 83 -10.77 -10.48 5.97
C GLY A 83 -11.15 -11.03 7.35
N THR A 84 -10.40 -10.62 8.36
CA THR A 84 -10.72 -10.88 9.77
C THR A 84 -10.78 -9.55 10.52
N PRO A 85 -11.91 -9.19 11.15
CA PRO A 85 -12.00 -7.95 11.91
C PRO A 85 -11.03 -7.92 13.10
N MET A 86 -10.19 -6.89 13.19
CA MET A 86 -9.35 -6.61 14.35
C MET A 86 -10.12 -5.68 15.30
N ALA A 87 -11.02 -6.26 16.09
CA ALA A 87 -11.89 -5.50 16.98
C ALA A 87 -11.17 -4.95 18.20
N ARG A 88 -10.09 -5.60 18.60
CA ARG A 88 -9.29 -5.23 19.78
C ARG A 88 -7.81 -5.18 19.46
N TYR A 89 -7.08 -4.39 20.24
CA TYR A 89 -5.65 -4.24 20.07
C TYR A 89 -4.95 -4.18 21.42
N ALA A 90 -4.00 -5.09 21.67
CA ALA A 90 -3.24 -5.17 22.90
C ALA A 90 -1.80 -4.71 22.71
N PHE A 91 -1.32 -3.92 23.66
CA PHE A 91 0.07 -3.51 23.74
C PHE A 91 0.75 -4.15 24.94
N ARG A 92 1.95 -4.70 24.71
CA ARG A 92 2.77 -5.29 25.75
C ARG A 92 4.08 -4.54 25.97
N SER A 93 4.58 -4.64 27.19
CA SER A 93 5.87 -4.10 27.60
C SER A 93 7.03 -4.84 26.94
N HIS A 94 8.24 -4.28 27.00
CA HIS A 94 9.47 -4.95 26.57
C HIS A 94 9.76 -6.28 27.28
N ARG A 95 9.05 -6.58 28.40
CA ARG A 95 9.14 -7.81 29.17
C ARG A 95 7.94 -8.75 29.01
N GLY A 96 6.99 -8.41 28.12
CA GLY A 96 5.82 -9.23 27.81
C GLY A 96 4.56 -8.89 28.63
N ARG A 97 4.65 -8.08 29.68
CA ARG A 97 3.48 -7.73 30.50
C ARG A 97 2.46 -6.94 29.68
N LEU A 98 1.19 -7.31 29.80
CA LEU A 98 0.10 -6.54 29.18
C LEU A 98 0.07 -5.12 29.77
N LEU A 99 0.16 -4.11 28.92
CA LEU A 99 0.07 -2.69 29.30
C LEU A 99 -1.38 -2.20 29.20
N ARG A 100 -2.06 -2.55 28.11
CA ARG A 100 -3.43 -2.17 27.81
C ARG A 100 -4.02 -2.99 26.69
N THR A 101 -5.34 -3.03 26.64
CA THR A 101 -6.13 -3.51 25.50
C THR A 101 -7.17 -2.47 25.15
N ASP A 102 -7.30 -2.14 23.88
CA ASP A 102 -8.18 -1.11 23.38
C ASP A 102 -9.20 -1.69 22.40
N SER A 103 -10.40 -1.11 22.37
CA SER A 103 -11.44 -1.44 21.41
C SER A 103 -11.23 -0.62 20.13
N MET A 104 -10.81 -1.28 19.06
CA MET A 104 -10.69 -0.66 17.73
C MET A 104 -12.07 -0.48 17.09
N SER A 105 -12.99 -1.41 17.35
CA SER A 105 -14.35 -1.33 16.85
C SER A 105 -15.09 -0.10 17.38
N GLU A 106 -14.94 0.26 18.66
CA GLU A 106 -15.56 1.49 19.22
C GLU A 106 -15.03 2.78 18.57
N LEU A 107 -13.75 2.77 18.16
CA LEU A 107 -13.09 3.94 17.58
C LEU A 107 -13.39 4.11 16.10
N LEU A 108 -13.52 3.01 15.36
CA LEU A 108 -13.59 3.00 13.90
C LEU A 108 -14.97 2.67 13.34
N SER A 109 -15.92 2.16 14.16
CA SER A 109 -17.24 1.68 13.69
C SER A 109 -18.04 2.71 12.89
N VAL A 110 -17.85 3.99 13.17
CA VAL A 110 -18.51 5.07 12.41
C VAL A 110 -17.94 5.28 11.00
N TYR A 111 -16.75 4.72 10.72
CA TYR A 111 -16.06 4.83 9.45
C TYR A 111 -16.05 3.51 8.66
N GLY A 112 -16.23 2.37 9.32
CA GLY A 112 -16.14 1.02 8.75
C GLY A 112 -15.36 0.05 9.64
N GLU A 113 -14.84 -1.03 9.04
CA GLU A 113 -14.14 -2.09 9.74
C GLU A 113 -12.61 -1.97 9.57
N TYR A 114 -11.88 -2.40 10.60
CA TYR A 114 -10.43 -2.57 10.54
C TYR A 114 -10.13 -4.06 10.42
N ASN A 115 -9.63 -4.48 9.26
CA ASN A 115 -9.49 -5.90 8.92
C ASN A 115 -8.03 -6.30 8.70
N GLY A 116 -7.69 -7.48 9.20
CA GLY A 116 -6.50 -8.21 8.81
C GLY A 116 -6.79 -9.12 7.61
N ILE A 117 -5.92 -9.11 6.62
CA ILE A 117 -6.05 -9.94 5.41
C ILE A 117 -4.66 -10.35 4.92
N SER A 118 -4.51 -11.54 4.33
CA SER A 118 -3.27 -11.86 3.65
C SER A 118 -3.16 -11.12 2.31
N ARG A 119 -1.93 -10.77 1.91
CA ARG A 119 -1.70 -10.13 0.61
C ARG A 119 -2.25 -10.97 -0.55
N GLY A 120 -2.12 -12.30 -0.47
CA GLY A 120 -2.66 -13.21 -1.49
C GLY A 120 -4.19 -13.11 -1.57
N ALA A 121 -4.89 -13.23 -0.44
CA ALA A 121 -6.35 -13.11 -0.39
C ALA A 121 -6.83 -11.72 -0.87
N LEU A 122 -6.10 -10.65 -0.55
CA LEU A 122 -6.43 -9.32 -1.06
C LEU A 122 -6.32 -9.25 -2.59
N ILE A 123 -5.27 -9.84 -3.17
CA ILE A 123 -5.14 -9.91 -4.64
C ILE A 123 -6.27 -10.74 -5.25
N GLU A 124 -6.65 -11.86 -4.65
CA GLU A 124 -7.79 -12.67 -5.09
C GLU A 124 -9.08 -11.85 -5.08
N VAL A 125 -9.35 -11.12 -4.00
CA VAL A 125 -10.51 -10.19 -3.91
C VAL A 125 -10.46 -9.14 -5.02
N LEU A 126 -9.35 -8.42 -5.16
CA LEU A 126 -9.20 -7.36 -6.18
C LEU A 126 -9.35 -7.91 -7.62
N THR A 127 -9.07 -9.19 -7.82
CA THR A 127 -9.10 -9.83 -9.14
C THR A 127 -10.25 -10.83 -9.31
N ALA A 128 -11.27 -10.79 -8.45
CA ALA A 128 -12.39 -11.74 -8.45
C ALA A 128 -13.10 -11.82 -9.80
N HIS A 129 -13.21 -10.71 -10.52
CA HIS A 129 -13.85 -10.62 -11.84
C HIS A 129 -12.88 -10.83 -13.03
N GLY A 130 -11.70 -11.37 -12.78
CA GLY A 130 -10.63 -11.52 -13.78
C GLY A 130 -9.80 -10.24 -13.92
N CYS A 131 -8.50 -10.37 -14.13
CA CYS A 131 -7.59 -9.24 -14.32
C CYS A 131 -6.52 -9.59 -15.37
N PRO A 132 -6.70 -9.17 -16.63
CA PRO A 132 -5.67 -9.30 -17.66
C PRO A 132 -4.37 -8.62 -17.26
N VAL A 133 -3.25 -9.33 -17.38
CA VAL A 133 -1.90 -8.83 -17.10
C VAL A 133 -0.90 -9.48 -18.06
N THR A 134 0.10 -8.73 -18.51
CA THR A 134 1.26 -9.30 -19.23
C THR A 134 2.42 -9.39 -18.26
N PHE A 135 2.78 -10.61 -17.88
CA PHE A 135 3.93 -10.89 -17.02
C PHE A 135 5.26 -10.88 -17.79
N GLY A 136 6.38 -10.88 -17.07
CA GLY A 136 7.72 -10.85 -17.66
C GLY A 136 7.94 -9.66 -18.59
N THR A 137 7.28 -8.53 -18.32
CA THR A 137 7.34 -7.34 -19.18
C THR A 137 7.39 -6.08 -18.32
N THR A 138 8.25 -5.13 -18.68
CA THR A 138 8.33 -3.82 -18.04
C THR A 138 8.62 -2.74 -19.09
N VAL A 139 8.74 -1.48 -18.62
CA VAL A 139 9.08 -0.32 -19.46
C VAL A 139 10.45 0.18 -19.05
N ASP A 140 11.31 0.48 -20.01
CA ASP A 140 12.66 1.05 -19.77
C ASP A 140 12.83 2.46 -20.33
N ALA A 141 11.94 2.93 -21.20
CA ALA A 141 11.93 4.29 -21.69
C ALA A 141 10.52 4.78 -22.01
N VAL A 142 10.30 6.09 -21.82
CA VAL A 142 9.10 6.80 -22.23
C VAL A 142 9.52 8.10 -22.92
N ALA A 143 9.02 8.32 -24.13
CA ALA A 143 9.24 9.54 -24.89
C ALA A 143 7.96 9.93 -25.64
N GLU A 144 7.52 11.17 -25.49
CA GLU A 144 6.33 11.74 -26.18
C GLU A 144 5.08 10.84 -26.07
N GLY A 145 4.84 10.27 -24.86
CA GLY A 145 3.73 9.36 -24.61
C GLY A 145 3.91 7.93 -25.16
N THR A 146 5.05 7.62 -25.79
CA THR A 146 5.37 6.28 -26.27
C THR A 146 6.22 5.54 -25.24
N ALA A 147 5.75 4.38 -24.79
CA ALA A 147 6.47 3.48 -23.89
C ALA A 147 7.19 2.39 -24.68
N ARG A 148 8.46 2.16 -24.36
CA ARG A 148 9.23 1.03 -24.87
C ARG A 148 9.19 -0.11 -23.86
N PHE A 149 8.65 -1.25 -24.31
CA PHE A 149 8.54 -2.45 -23.50
C PHE A 149 9.78 -3.31 -23.66
N VAL A 150 10.23 -3.85 -22.53
CA VAL A 150 11.37 -4.77 -22.47
C VAL A 150 11.05 -5.97 -21.59
N ARG A 151 11.73 -7.09 -21.84
CA ARG A 151 11.74 -8.23 -20.93
C ARG A 151 12.67 -7.99 -19.75
N PRO A 152 12.62 -8.81 -18.69
CA PRO A 152 13.49 -8.64 -17.51
C PRO A 152 14.99 -8.75 -17.82
N ASP A 153 15.37 -9.47 -18.90
CA ASP A 153 16.74 -9.56 -19.41
C ASP A 153 17.18 -8.32 -20.22
N GLY A 154 16.32 -7.34 -20.40
CA GLY A 154 16.55 -6.13 -21.16
C GLY A 154 16.30 -6.28 -22.66
N ALA A 155 15.89 -7.46 -23.17
CA ALA A 155 15.57 -7.61 -24.57
C ALA A 155 14.34 -6.80 -24.96
N PRO A 156 14.39 -6.01 -26.05
CA PRO A 156 13.24 -5.23 -26.50
C PRO A 156 12.07 -6.15 -26.89
N ALA A 157 10.85 -5.74 -26.51
CA ALA A 157 9.63 -6.47 -26.85
C ALA A 157 8.80 -5.71 -27.89
N SER A 158 8.48 -4.44 -27.63
CA SER A 158 7.69 -3.58 -28.55
C SER A 158 7.65 -2.15 -28.06
N GLU A 159 7.02 -1.27 -28.85
CA GLU A 159 6.69 0.09 -28.43
C GLU A 159 5.19 0.37 -28.67
N ALA A 160 4.58 1.20 -27.83
CA ALA A 160 3.21 1.64 -28.01
C ALA A 160 2.98 3.01 -27.37
N ALA A 161 2.07 3.80 -27.96
CA ALA A 161 1.71 5.12 -27.50
C ALA A 161 0.48 5.10 -26.57
N PHE A 162 0.55 5.89 -25.50
CA PHE A 162 -0.47 6.01 -24.46
C PHE A 162 -0.77 7.50 -24.19
N ASP A 163 -1.96 7.75 -23.68
CA ASP A 163 -2.36 9.07 -23.20
C ASP A 163 -1.96 9.27 -21.74
N LEU A 164 -1.87 8.17 -20.98
CA LEU A 164 -1.47 8.16 -19.57
C LEU A 164 -0.62 6.91 -19.28
N ILE A 165 0.56 7.12 -18.68
CA ILE A 165 1.46 6.07 -18.24
C ILE A 165 1.58 6.17 -16.72
N ILE A 166 1.39 5.04 -16.02
CA ILE A 166 1.37 4.99 -14.56
C ILE A 166 2.42 4.00 -14.07
N GLY A 167 3.38 4.51 -13.30
CA GLY A 167 4.34 3.71 -12.56
C GLY A 167 3.76 3.28 -11.22
N ALA A 168 3.43 1.99 -11.08
CA ALA A 168 2.93 1.36 -9.85
C ALA A 168 3.80 0.16 -9.43
N ASP A 169 5.09 0.21 -9.73
CA ASP A 169 6.08 -0.87 -9.63
C ASP A 169 6.77 -0.98 -8.25
N GLY A 170 6.14 -0.35 -7.23
CA GLY A 170 6.46 -0.54 -5.82
C GLY A 170 7.62 0.32 -5.31
N ILE A 171 8.05 0.04 -4.07
CA ILE A 171 9.03 0.88 -3.34
C ILE A 171 10.39 0.98 -4.05
N ARG A 172 10.79 -0.04 -4.83
CA ARG A 172 12.01 -0.06 -5.65
C ARG A 172 11.71 0.27 -7.10
N SER A 173 10.86 1.25 -7.32
CA SER A 173 10.36 1.66 -8.63
C SER A 173 11.50 2.07 -9.58
N ARG A 174 11.53 1.45 -10.76
CA ARG A 174 12.30 1.89 -11.91
C ARG A 174 11.59 2.99 -12.70
N MET A 175 10.26 3.00 -12.62
CA MET A 175 9.46 4.03 -13.29
C MET A 175 9.75 5.43 -12.74
N ARG A 176 10.31 5.59 -11.54
CA ARG A 176 10.80 6.88 -11.04
C ARG A 176 11.86 7.48 -11.98
N ASP A 177 12.83 6.66 -12.38
CA ASP A 177 13.92 7.10 -13.28
C ASP A 177 13.38 7.28 -14.70
N VAL A 178 12.58 6.34 -15.19
CA VAL A 178 11.97 6.36 -16.55
C VAL A 178 11.09 7.60 -16.75
N LEU A 179 10.33 8.01 -15.73
CA LEU A 179 9.45 9.17 -15.79
C LEU A 179 10.13 10.49 -15.34
N GLY A 180 11.38 10.43 -14.88
CA GLY A 180 12.14 11.60 -14.48
C GLY A 180 11.74 12.22 -13.14
N ALA A 181 11.33 11.39 -12.17
CA ALA A 181 10.92 11.86 -10.83
C ALA A 181 12.09 12.38 -9.98
N GLY A 182 13.32 12.05 -10.32
CA GLY A 182 14.51 12.32 -9.51
C GLY A 182 14.65 11.37 -8.32
N ALA A 183 15.68 11.60 -7.52
CA ALA A 183 15.96 10.78 -6.34
C ALA A 183 14.87 10.93 -5.26
N PRO A 184 14.36 9.84 -4.70
CA PRO A 184 13.38 9.90 -3.63
C PRO A 184 14.00 10.38 -2.30
N ASP A 185 13.20 11.03 -1.45
CA ASP A 185 13.48 11.18 -0.02
C ASP A 185 13.24 9.82 0.66
N ALA A 186 14.32 9.07 0.89
CA ALA A 186 14.29 7.72 1.44
C ALA A 186 14.77 7.72 2.90
N VAL A 187 14.19 6.84 3.70
CA VAL A 187 14.61 6.55 5.07
C VAL A 187 14.97 5.08 5.17
N GLU A 188 16.25 4.81 5.35
CA GLU A 188 16.76 3.49 5.73
C GLU A 188 16.81 3.42 7.26
N THR A 189 16.02 2.53 7.85
CA THR A 189 15.94 2.46 9.31
C THR A 189 17.05 1.62 9.95
N GLY A 190 17.73 0.79 9.15
CA GLY A 190 18.67 -0.23 9.62
C GLY A 190 17.98 -1.34 10.43
N TRP A 191 16.66 -1.51 10.22
CA TRP A 191 15.84 -2.56 10.79
C TRP A 191 15.21 -3.40 9.70
N SER A 192 15.08 -4.67 10.00
CA SER A 192 14.35 -5.64 9.19
C SER A 192 13.52 -6.55 10.10
N GLY A 193 12.68 -7.38 9.52
CA GLY A 193 11.96 -8.40 10.28
C GLY A 193 11.47 -9.53 9.40
N TRP A 194 11.33 -10.68 10.02
CA TRP A 194 10.74 -11.85 9.38
C TRP A 194 9.23 -11.83 9.51
N VAL A 195 8.60 -12.20 8.42
CA VAL A 195 7.16 -12.47 8.36
C VAL A 195 6.96 -13.97 8.35
N ALA A 196 6.09 -14.44 9.21
CA ALA A 196 5.72 -15.86 9.31
C ALA A 196 4.21 -15.98 9.56
N TRP A 197 3.73 -17.21 9.50
CA TRP A 197 2.35 -17.57 9.80
C TRP A 197 2.31 -18.49 11.01
N ALA A 198 1.44 -18.19 11.98
CA ALA A 198 1.24 -19.02 13.16
C ALA A 198 -0.22 -19.46 13.28
N GLU A 199 -0.45 -20.52 14.02
CA GLU A 199 -1.79 -20.95 14.43
C GLU A 199 -2.41 -19.90 15.36
N ASP A 200 -3.71 -19.62 15.20
CA ASP A 200 -4.43 -18.70 16.09
C ASP A 200 -4.86 -19.46 17.37
N LEU A 201 -4.11 -19.18 18.42
CA LEU A 201 -4.37 -19.72 19.76
C LEU A 201 -5.04 -18.64 20.61
N GLY A 202 -6.34 -18.49 20.51
CA GLY A 202 -7.09 -17.62 21.41
C GLY A 202 -8.13 -16.74 20.74
N ASP A 203 -7.97 -15.40 20.85
CA ASP A 203 -8.95 -14.43 20.37
C ASP A 203 -8.73 -14.06 18.91
N PRO A 204 -9.60 -14.48 17.99
CA PRO A 204 -9.44 -14.25 16.56
C PRO A 204 -9.64 -12.78 16.15
N ALA A 205 -10.08 -11.92 17.07
CA ALA A 205 -10.29 -10.48 16.79
C ALA A 205 -9.24 -9.57 17.46
N LEU A 206 -8.17 -10.15 18.03
CA LEU A 206 -7.15 -9.41 18.76
C LEU A 206 -5.86 -9.26 17.95
N GLY A 207 -5.52 -8.00 17.59
CA GLY A 207 -4.16 -7.61 17.22
C GLY A 207 -3.31 -7.41 18.47
N GLU A 208 -2.05 -7.82 18.46
CA GLU A 208 -1.20 -7.73 19.65
C GLU A 208 0.23 -7.33 19.26
N GLU A 209 0.79 -6.34 19.95
CA GLU A 209 2.16 -5.88 19.76
C GLU A 209 2.96 -5.87 21.04
N LEU A 210 4.19 -6.33 20.94
CA LEU A 210 5.21 -6.24 21.96
C LEU A 210 6.35 -5.35 21.46
N TRP A 211 6.52 -4.20 22.07
CA TRP A 211 7.56 -3.25 21.76
C TRP A 211 8.77 -3.46 22.67
N GLY A 212 9.69 -4.30 22.20
CA GLY A 212 10.86 -4.72 22.96
C GLY A 212 11.95 -3.64 23.13
N ASP A 213 13.01 -4.02 23.83
CA ASP A 213 14.29 -3.28 23.84
C ASP A 213 15.17 -3.82 22.72
N GLY A 214 15.10 -3.18 21.55
CA GLY A 214 15.82 -3.61 20.34
C GLY A 214 15.19 -4.79 19.59
N PHE A 215 13.89 -5.00 19.73
CA PHE A 215 13.08 -5.88 18.88
C PHE A 215 11.62 -5.45 18.89
N PHE A 216 10.86 -5.92 17.91
CA PHE A 216 9.43 -5.75 17.81
C PHE A 216 8.78 -7.08 17.42
N LEU A 217 7.70 -7.45 18.10
CA LEU A 217 6.87 -8.59 17.76
C LEU A 217 5.44 -8.10 17.60
N GLY A 218 4.87 -8.28 16.39
CA GLY A 218 3.46 -8.05 16.10
C GLY A 218 2.79 -9.36 15.68
N VAL A 219 1.59 -9.60 16.20
CA VAL A 219 0.73 -10.69 15.78
C VAL A 219 -0.66 -10.15 15.47
N TYR A 220 -1.17 -10.53 14.31
CA TYR A 220 -2.37 -9.93 13.76
C TYR A 220 -3.28 -11.02 13.20
N PRO A 221 -4.57 -10.98 13.51
CA PRO A 221 -5.50 -11.99 13.02
C PRO A 221 -5.64 -11.85 11.50
N VAL A 222 -5.59 -12.98 10.84
CA VAL A 222 -5.92 -13.19 9.44
C VAL A 222 -6.79 -14.43 9.41
N LYS A 223 -7.61 -14.62 8.38
CA LYS A 223 -8.53 -15.75 8.33
C LYS A 223 -7.80 -17.06 8.64
N ASP A 224 -8.30 -17.75 9.69
CA ASP A 224 -7.84 -19.07 10.18
C ASP A 224 -6.37 -19.13 10.68
N ARG A 225 -5.67 -18.01 10.83
CA ARG A 225 -4.27 -17.96 11.28
C ARG A 225 -3.84 -16.58 11.78
N LEU A 226 -2.64 -16.52 12.31
CA LEU A 226 -1.99 -15.26 12.67
C LEU A 226 -0.90 -14.89 11.66
N GLY A 227 -0.91 -13.64 11.20
CA GLY A 227 0.26 -13.03 10.60
C GLY A 227 1.22 -12.55 11.69
N VAL A 228 2.46 -12.97 11.60
CA VAL A 228 3.53 -12.65 12.56
C VAL A 228 4.56 -11.76 11.89
N PHE A 229 4.96 -10.70 12.58
CA PHE A 229 6.14 -9.91 12.24
C PHE A 229 7.07 -9.88 13.44
N LEU A 230 8.29 -10.42 13.29
CA LEU A 230 9.34 -10.38 14.29
C LEU A 230 10.55 -9.66 13.73
N GLY A 231 10.84 -8.44 14.22
CA GLY A 231 11.89 -7.59 13.68
C GLY A 231 12.81 -6.99 14.72
N GLY A 232 13.95 -6.51 14.21
CA GLY A 232 14.99 -5.85 14.99
C GLY A 232 16.01 -5.19 14.08
N PRO A 233 17.11 -4.67 14.67
CA PRO A 233 18.22 -4.13 13.90
C PRO A 233 18.85 -5.19 13.00
N ASP A 234 19.24 -4.83 11.79
CA ASP A 234 19.86 -5.75 10.80
C ASP A 234 21.01 -6.56 11.38
N ALA A 235 21.86 -5.92 12.20
CA ALA A 235 22.98 -6.60 12.85
C ALA A 235 22.53 -7.69 13.85
N ALA A 236 21.36 -7.55 14.45
CA ALA A 236 20.82 -8.57 15.38
C ALA A 236 20.15 -9.73 14.66
N LEU A 237 19.80 -9.55 13.39
CA LEU A 237 19.18 -10.56 12.54
C LEU A 237 20.20 -11.39 11.74
N ALA A 238 21.48 -11.04 11.80
CA ALA A 238 22.54 -11.64 10.96
C ALA A 238 22.66 -13.16 11.12
N ASP A 239 22.39 -13.69 12.34
CA ASP A 239 22.49 -15.11 12.65
C ASP A 239 21.22 -15.90 12.27
N GLY A 240 20.27 -15.26 11.61
CA GLY A 240 19.06 -15.88 11.09
C GLY A 240 17.85 -15.89 12.06
N PRO A 241 16.69 -16.36 11.56
CA PRO A 241 15.41 -16.25 12.27
C PRO A 241 15.37 -17.05 13.56
N ALA A 242 15.89 -18.26 13.58
CA ALA A 242 15.89 -19.12 14.76
C ALA A 242 16.75 -18.55 15.91
N ALA A 243 17.93 -18.02 15.59
CA ALA A 243 18.81 -17.40 16.58
C ALA A 243 18.18 -16.13 17.17
N PHE A 244 17.61 -15.29 16.31
CA PHE A 244 16.95 -14.06 16.75
C PHE A 244 15.69 -14.36 17.59
N ALA A 245 14.84 -15.28 17.18
CA ALA A 245 13.67 -15.73 17.94
C ALA A 245 14.06 -16.28 19.32
N GLY A 246 15.13 -17.07 19.40
CA GLY A 246 15.71 -17.55 20.67
C GLY A 246 16.18 -16.39 21.56
N SER A 247 16.87 -15.41 20.98
CA SER A 247 17.31 -14.20 21.68
C SER A 247 16.13 -13.39 22.24
N VAL A 248 15.06 -13.23 21.47
CA VAL A 248 13.84 -12.54 21.92
C VAL A 248 13.18 -13.29 23.08
N ARG A 249 13.03 -14.61 22.96
CA ARG A 249 12.45 -15.44 24.02
C ARG A 249 13.21 -15.30 25.34
N ASN A 250 14.53 -15.23 25.31
CA ASN A 250 15.37 -15.10 26.50
C ASN A 250 15.31 -13.70 27.15
N ARG A 251 14.81 -12.67 26.44
CA ARG A 251 14.70 -11.29 26.92
C ARG A 251 13.32 -10.94 27.46
N VAL A 252 12.32 -11.76 27.21
CA VAL A 252 10.94 -11.54 27.61
C VAL A 252 10.61 -12.44 28.80
N ASP A 253 10.18 -11.82 29.91
CA ASP A 253 9.86 -12.54 31.14
C ASP A 253 8.55 -13.37 31.00
N GLU A 254 7.60 -12.85 30.19
CA GLU A 254 6.26 -13.43 30.04
C GLU A 254 5.79 -13.39 28.57
N LEU A 255 5.92 -14.52 27.91
CA LEU A 255 5.30 -14.77 26.60
C LEU A 255 4.10 -15.68 26.84
N GLY A 256 2.88 -15.15 26.74
CA GLY A 256 1.69 -15.98 26.73
C GLY A 256 1.70 -16.99 25.56
N PRO A 257 0.78 -17.98 25.55
CA PRO A 257 0.78 -19.05 24.54
C PRO A 257 0.80 -18.53 23.10
N ARG A 258 0.03 -17.50 22.80
CA ARG A 258 -0.11 -16.90 21.47
C ARG A 258 1.19 -16.27 20.95
N LEU A 259 1.86 -15.45 21.77
CA LEU A 259 3.15 -14.85 21.37
C LEU A 259 4.27 -15.89 21.34
N SER A 260 4.22 -16.91 22.21
CA SER A 260 5.17 -18.03 22.20
C SER A 260 5.05 -18.83 20.89
N ALA A 261 3.82 -19.12 20.45
CA ALA A 261 3.57 -19.78 19.16
C ALA A 261 4.07 -18.93 17.99
N ALA A 262 3.83 -17.62 18.02
CA ALA A 262 4.31 -16.70 17.00
C ALA A 262 5.85 -16.68 16.89
N VAL A 263 6.57 -16.58 18.00
CA VAL A 263 8.04 -16.63 18.02
C VAL A 263 8.56 -17.99 17.55
N ALA A 264 7.88 -19.08 17.93
CA ALA A 264 8.23 -20.43 17.49
C ALA A 264 8.01 -20.62 15.99
N ALA A 265 6.94 -20.04 15.42
CA ALA A 265 6.65 -20.09 13.99
C ALA A 265 7.77 -19.43 13.17
N VAL A 266 8.26 -18.25 13.57
CA VAL A 266 9.40 -17.59 12.91
C VAL A 266 10.66 -18.45 12.98
N ALA A 267 10.92 -19.11 14.13
CA ALA A 267 12.09 -19.96 14.31
C ALA A 267 12.03 -21.25 13.47
N ALA A 268 10.83 -21.76 13.21
CA ALA A 268 10.59 -23.03 12.51
C ALA A 268 10.40 -22.89 11.00
N ASP A 269 10.17 -21.67 10.52
CA ASP A 269 9.96 -21.42 9.08
C ASP A 269 11.29 -21.66 8.33
N PRO A 270 11.32 -22.57 7.34
CA PRO A 270 12.54 -22.88 6.59
C PRO A 270 12.96 -21.77 5.61
N ASP A 271 12.02 -20.91 5.21
CA ASP A 271 12.26 -19.82 4.24
C ASP A 271 11.39 -18.59 4.58
N PRO A 272 11.59 -17.98 5.76
CA PRO A 272 10.79 -16.85 6.18
C PRO A 272 11.13 -15.60 5.34
N TYR A 273 10.10 -14.89 4.93
CA TYR A 273 10.29 -13.65 4.18
C TYR A 273 10.91 -12.58 5.07
N LEU A 274 12.09 -12.08 4.67
CA LEU A 274 12.76 -10.97 5.33
C LEU A 274 12.29 -9.63 4.72
N TRP A 275 11.61 -8.84 5.50
CA TRP A 275 11.14 -7.51 5.12
C TRP A 275 12.11 -6.44 5.64
N ARG A 276 12.73 -5.68 4.74
CA ARG A 276 13.49 -4.48 5.11
C ARG A 276 12.55 -3.33 5.41
N LEU A 277 12.80 -2.63 6.50
CA LEU A 277 11.97 -1.52 6.94
C LEU A 277 12.54 -0.19 6.41
N ASP A 278 12.36 0.00 5.12
CA ASP A 278 12.74 1.20 4.40
C ASP A 278 11.49 1.91 3.90
N ASP A 279 11.57 3.20 3.69
CA ASP A 279 10.54 3.96 2.99
C ASP A 279 11.16 4.88 1.93
N ALA A 280 10.31 5.39 1.05
CA ALA A 280 10.74 6.35 0.05
C ALA A 280 9.54 7.19 -0.40
N ARG A 281 9.76 8.47 -0.72
CA ARG A 281 8.75 9.33 -1.35
C ARG A 281 9.39 10.27 -2.36
N VAL A 282 8.65 10.59 -3.40
CA VAL A 282 9.07 11.58 -4.38
C VAL A 282 8.31 12.89 -4.18
N PRO A 283 8.92 14.05 -4.52
CA PRO A 283 8.31 15.36 -4.29
C PRO A 283 7.15 15.67 -5.24
N ARG A 284 7.09 14.99 -6.39
CA ARG A 284 6.03 15.11 -7.40
C ARG A 284 5.62 13.74 -7.92
N TRP A 285 4.31 13.55 -8.08
CA TRP A 285 3.73 12.31 -8.58
C TRP A 285 3.32 12.41 -10.04
N VAL A 286 2.83 13.61 -10.45
CA VAL A 286 2.52 13.94 -11.84
C VAL A 286 3.78 14.50 -12.49
N LEU A 287 4.25 13.82 -13.50
CA LEU A 287 5.50 14.06 -14.21
C LEU A 287 5.20 14.30 -15.70
N PRO A 288 6.14 14.89 -16.47
CA PRO A 288 5.89 15.23 -17.88
C PRO A 288 5.45 14.04 -18.74
N HIS A 289 5.86 12.84 -18.37
CA HIS A 289 5.62 11.63 -19.16
C HIS A 289 4.70 10.59 -18.48
N GLY A 290 4.16 10.89 -17.30
CA GLY A 290 3.29 9.97 -16.59
C GLY A 290 3.10 10.28 -15.12
N VAL A 291 2.57 9.31 -14.37
CA VAL A 291 2.21 9.44 -12.96
C VAL A 291 2.81 8.30 -12.17
N LEU A 292 3.24 8.57 -10.93
CA LEU A 292 3.61 7.54 -9.97
C LEU A 292 2.46 7.28 -8.99
N LEU A 293 2.25 6.01 -8.64
CA LEU A 293 1.13 5.57 -7.80
C LEU A 293 1.59 4.55 -6.74
N GLY A 294 0.95 4.58 -5.57
CA GLY A 294 1.25 3.68 -4.46
C GLY A 294 2.69 3.82 -3.98
N ASP A 295 3.36 2.71 -3.66
CA ASP A 295 4.73 2.74 -3.14
C ASP A 295 5.77 3.31 -4.14
N ALA A 296 5.45 3.35 -5.42
CA ALA A 296 6.28 4.04 -6.41
C ALA A 296 6.29 5.56 -6.19
N ALA A 297 5.20 6.13 -5.71
CA ALA A 297 5.09 7.54 -5.33
C ALA A 297 5.53 7.78 -3.87
N ALA A 298 5.01 6.98 -2.95
CA ALA A 298 5.28 7.07 -1.51
C ALA A 298 5.16 5.68 -0.85
N GLY A 299 6.28 5.00 -0.68
CA GLY A 299 6.38 3.73 0.04
C GLY A 299 6.46 3.96 1.53
N PHE A 300 5.82 3.11 2.33
CA PHE A 300 5.65 3.29 3.77
C PHE A 300 6.50 2.34 4.59
N LEU A 301 6.97 2.79 5.75
CA LEU A 301 7.32 1.90 6.84
C LEU A 301 6.03 1.19 7.35
N PRO A 302 6.07 -0.12 7.66
CA PRO A 302 4.88 -0.85 8.09
C PRO A 302 4.38 -0.47 9.50
N THR A 303 5.09 0.40 10.21
CA THR A 303 4.86 0.76 11.61
C THR A 303 3.48 1.34 11.95
N ALA A 304 2.78 1.91 10.97
CA ALA A 304 1.41 2.39 11.14
C ALA A 304 0.36 1.46 10.49
N GLY A 305 0.78 0.42 9.76
CA GLY A 305 -0.11 -0.56 9.10
C GLY A 305 -1.05 0.02 8.04
N ILE A 306 -0.73 1.18 7.43
CA ILE A 306 -1.67 1.90 6.55
C ILE A 306 -1.22 1.99 5.09
N GLY A 307 -0.01 1.55 4.74
CA GLY A 307 0.56 1.74 3.40
C GLY A 307 -0.29 1.13 2.28
N ALA A 308 -0.72 -0.12 2.43
CA ALA A 308 -1.58 -0.78 1.44
C ALA A 308 -2.94 -0.08 1.31
N GLY A 309 -3.52 0.37 2.43
CA GLY A 309 -4.77 1.15 2.44
C GLY A 309 -4.63 2.45 1.67
N MET A 310 -3.55 3.20 1.88
CA MET A 310 -3.26 4.44 1.15
C MET A 310 -3.04 4.20 -0.34
N ALA A 311 -2.39 3.09 -0.70
CA ALA A 311 -2.20 2.72 -2.11
C ALA A 311 -3.54 2.42 -2.82
N ILE A 312 -4.47 1.72 -2.14
CA ILE A 312 -5.83 1.46 -2.64
C ILE A 312 -6.63 2.78 -2.75
N GLU A 313 -6.60 3.63 -1.71
CA GLU A 313 -7.31 4.91 -1.69
C GLU A 313 -6.81 5.82 -2.81
N SER A 314 -5.49 5.97 -2.99
CA SER A 314 -4.91 6.80 -4.05
C SER A 314 -5.29 6.29 -5.45
N ALA A 315 -5.30 4.97 -5.66
CA ALA A 315 -5.75 4.36 -6.91
C ALA A 315 -7.25 4.60 -7.15
N TRP A 316 -8.06 4.48 -6.12
CA TRP A 316 -9.50 4.74 -6.18
C TRP A 316 -9.81 6.21 -6.50
N MET A 317 -9.15 7.15 -5.81
CA MET A 317 -9.32 8.57 -6.09
C MET A 317 -8.95 8.90 -7.54
N LEU A 318 -7.81 8.39 -8.02
CA LEU A 318 -7.37 8.60 -9.40
C LEU A 318 -8.40 8.05 -10.40
N ALA A 319 -8.86 6.80 -10.21
CA ALA A 319 -9.86 6.19 -11.08
C ALA A 319 -11.16 7.00 -11.14
N ARG A 320 -11.67 7.45 -9.98
CA ARG A 320 -12.89 8.28 -9.88
C ARG A 320 -12.73 9.59 -10.64
N MET A 321 -11.59 10.27 -10.49
CA MET A 321 -11.32 11.53 -11.15
C MET A 321 -11.14 11.37 -12.67
N LEU A 322 -10.62 10.21 -13.12
CA LEU A 322 -10.48 9.89 -14.55
C LEU A 322 -11.80 9.46 -15.22
N ARG A 323 -12.86 9.17 -14.46
CA ARG A 323 -14.12 8.62 -14.99
C ARG A 323 -14.73 9.42 -16.14
N GLN A 324 -14.62 10.74 -16.10
CA GLN A 324 -15.13 11.64 -17.13
C GLN A 324 -14.02 12.49 -17.79
N ALA A 325 -12.76 12.12 -17.59
CA ALA A 325 -11.63 12.79 -18.21
C ALA A 325 -11.40 12.28 -19.64
N ASP A 326 -11.04 13.18 -20.50
CA ASP A 326 -10.49 12.94 -21.83
C ASP A 326 -9.09 13.56 -21.91
N ARG A 327 -8.47 13.51 -23.10
CA ARG A 327 -7.14 14.08 -23.33
C ARG A 327 -7.06 15.57 -23.06
N ALA A 328 -8.15 16.31 -23.28
CA ALA A 328 -8.14 17.77 -23.17
C ALA A 328 -8.02 18.25 -21.72
N VAL A 329 -8.60 17.50 -20.77
CA VAL A 329 -8.63 17.87 -19.35
C VAL A 329 -7.71 16.99 -18.48
N LEU A 330 -7.01 16.02 -19.09
CA LEU A 330 -6.22 15.03 -18.36
C LEU A 330 -5.18 15.66 -17.44
N ALA A 331 -4.41 16.62 -17.95
CA ALA A 331 -3.34 17.26 -17.18
C ALA A 331 -3.88 17.95 -15.92
N ASP A 332 -4.96 18.74 -16.04
CA ASP A 332 -5.58 19.46 -14.92
C ASP A 332 -6.18 18.51 -13.89
N VAL A 333 -6.77 17.40 -14.34
CA VAL A 333 -7.31 16.34 -13.47
C VAL A 333 -6.20 15.67 -12.70
N LEU A 334 -5.08 15.32 -13.32
CA LEU A 334 -3.93 14.70 -12.67
C LEU A 334 -3.28 15.63 -11.63
N GLU A 335 -3.08 16.89 -11.97
CA GLU A 335 -2.57 17.88 -11.03
C GLU A 335 -3.51 18.13 -9.84
N ALA A 336 -4.83 18.13 -10.07
CA ALA A 336 -5.82 18.26 -9.01
C ALA A 336 -5.81 17.03 -8.10
N TRP A 337 -5.65 15.82 -8.65
CA TRP A 337 -5.47 14.59 -7.88
C TRP A 337 -4.22 14.65 -7.00
N GLU A 338 -3.06 15.02 -7.55
CA GLU A 338 -1.83 15.14 -6.76
C GLU A 338 -1.98 16.17 -5.64
N ARG A 339 -2.56 17.35 -5.92
CA ARG A 339 -2.79 18.38 -4.90
C ARG A 339 -3.68 17.92 -3.75
N ALA A 340 -4.67 17.09 -4.04
CA ALA A 340 -5.60 16.59 -3.02
C ALA A 340 -5.01 15.41 -2.24
N GLU A 341 -4.36 14.46 -2.91
CA GLU A 341 -3.99 13.18 -2.33
C GLU A 341 -2.58 13.18 -1.72
N ARG A 342 -1.59 13.76 -2.38
CA ARG A 342 -0.20 13.74 -1.91
C ARG A 342 -0.02 14.25 -0.48
N PRO A 343 -0.60 15.39 -0.04
CA PRO A 343 -0.44 15.86 1.34
C PRO A 343 -0.99 14.88 2.38
N ARG A 344 -2.05 14.14 2.04
CA ARG A 344 -2.66 13.13 2.91
C ARG A 344 -1.73 11.93 3.09
N VAL A 345 -1.23 11.41 1.97
CA VAL A 345 -0.29 10.27 1.95
C VAL A 345 1.02 10.64 2.65
N GLU A 346 1.57 11.82 2.41
CA GLU A 346 2.79 12.30 3.08
C GLU A 346 2.60 12.50 4.59
N ALA A 347 1.44 12.97 5.03
CA ALA A 347 1.11 13.07 6.46
C ALA A 347 1.03 11.68 7.11
N ALA A 348 0.38 10.74 6.45
CA ALA A 348 0.31 9.34 6.89
C ALA A 348 1.69 8.68 6.96
N GLN A 349 2.53 8.89 5.95
CA GLN A 349 3.91 8.39 5.92
C GLN A 349 4.78 9.04 7.02
N SER A 350 4.63 10.34 7.23
CA SER A 350 5.34 11.06 8.31
C SER A 350 4.97 10.51 9.69
N ASN A 351 3.70 10.12 9.89
CA ASN A 351 3.26 9.44 11.11
C ASN A 351 3.93 8.06 11.25
N SER A 352 4.03 7.27 10.18
CA SER A 352 4.76 5.99 10.19
C SER A 352 6.24 6.17 10.53
N ARG A 353 6.91 7.20 9.98
CA ARG A 353 8.30 7.55 10.32
C ARG A 353 8.45 7.95 11.80
N MET A 354 7.48 8.68 12.34
CA MET A 354 7.48 9.08 13.76
C MET A 354 7.31 7.87 14.67
N LEU A 355 6.39 6.96 14.36
CA LEU A 355 6.21 5.72 15.11
C LEU A 355 7.45 4.84 15.05
N ALA A 356 8.08 4.69 13.89
CA ALA A 356 9.34 3.96 13.75
C ALA A 356 10.44 4.51 14.67
N LYS A 357 10.60 5.83 14.71
CA LYS A 357 11.56 6.48 15.64
C LYS A 357 11.29 6.17 17.09
N LEU A 358 10.04 6.00 17.50
CA LEU A 358 9.66 5.62 18.85
C LEU A 358 9.86 4.13 19.12
N MET A 359 9.46 3.27 18.18
CA MET A 359 9.53 1.80 18.30
C MET A 359 10.97 1.30 18.28
N PHE A 360 11.83 1.88 17.44
CA PHE A 360 13.18 1.38 17.18
C PHE A 360 14.24 1.90 18.16
N ARG A 361 13.87 2.80 19.07
CA ARG A 361 14.77 3.24 20.14
C ARG A 361 15.10 2.11 21.10
N ARG A 362 16.37 1.99 21.45
CA ARG A 362 16.92 0.99 22.37
C ARG A 362 17.24 1.59 23.72
N GLY A 363 17.34 0.73 24.73
CA GLY A 363 17.71 1.08 26.10
C GLY A 363 16.56 0.88 27.07
N ARG A 364 16.86 0.24 28.19
CA ARG A 364 15.87 -0.12 29.23
C ARG A 364 15.13 1.11 29.80
N LEU A 365 15.83 2.24 29.94
CA LEU A 365 15.22 3.50 30.41
C LEU A 365 14.23 4.05 29.37
N VAL A 366 14.60 3.98 28.08
CA VAL A 366 13.72 4.41 26.97
C VAL A 366 12.50 3.51 26.89
N ALA A 367 12.67 2.20 27.00
CA ALA A 367 11.56 1.26 27.04
C ALA A 367 10.59 1.55 28.20
N TRP A 368 11.11 1.77 29.41
CA TRP A 368 10.31 2.11 30.57
C TRP A 368 9.55 3.44 30.39
N LEU A 369 10.20 4.47 29.87
CA LEU A 369 9.57 5.76 29.59
C LEU A 369 8.45 5.62 28.55
N ARG A 370 8.72 4.93 27.46
CA ARG A 370 7.76 4.62 26.40
C ARG A 370 6.52 3.92 26.96
N GLU A 371 6.71 2.89 27.79
CA GLU A 371 5.63 2.15 28.42
C GLU A 371 4.80 3.01 29.36
N THR A 372 5.45 3.91 30.10
CA THR A 372 4.76 4.87 30.96
C THR A 372 3.85 5.79 30.14
N VAL A 373 4.36 6.32 29.03
CA VAL A 373 3.57 7.14 28.09
C VAL A 373 2.42 6.31 27.49
N MET A 374 2.67 5.07 27.07
CA MET A 374 1.63 4.20 26.51
C MET A 374 0.50 3.88 27.49
N ARG A 375 0.79 3.80 28.79
CA ARG A 375 -0.25 3.61 29.81
C ARG A 375 -1.10 4.87 30.03
N MET A 376 -0.54 6.04 29.84
CA MET A 376 -1.20 7.33 30.07
C MET A 376 -1.93 7.86 28.82
N LEU A 377 -1.43 7.55 27.64
CA LEU A 377 -1.99 8.03 26.38
C LEU A 377 -3.21 7.19 25.98
N SER A 378 -4.37 7.83 25.80
CA SER A 378 -5.52 7.10 25.26
C SER A 378 -5.26 6.64 23.82
N VAL A 379 -5.82 5.49 23.43
CA VAL A 379 -5.70 4.99 22.04
C VAL A 379 -6.30 5.99 21.05
N ARG A 380 -7.37 6.67 21.44
CA ARG A 380 -7.98 7.71 20.59
C ARG A 380 -6.98 8.85 20.30
N ALA A 381 -6.16 9.23 21.27
CA ALA A 381 -5.11 10.24 21.07
C ALA A 381 -3.97 9.68 20.20
N ALA A 382 -3.58 8.43 20.42
CA ALA A 382 -2.53 7.77 19.63
C ALA A 382 -2.95 7.57 18.15
N LEU A 383 -4.22 7.23 17.91
CA LEU A 383 -4.80 7.07 16.57
C LEU A 383 -5.31 8.39 15.97
N GLY A 384 -5.21 9.51 16.70
CA GLY A 384 -5.71 10.82 16.26
C GLY A 384 -5.35 11.18 14.81
N PRO A 385 -4.09 11.05 14.36
CA PRO A 385 -3.71 11.30 12.98
C PRO A 385 -4.44 10.40 11.98
N ILE A 386 -4.62 9.12 12.29
CA ILE A 386 -5.32 8.15 11.45
C ILE A 386 -6.81 8.45 11.40
N LEU A 387 -7.44 8.73 12.55
CA LEU A 387 -8.86 9.11 12.64
C LEU A 387 -9.12 10.39 11.83
N LYS A 388 -8.23 11.38 11.91
CA LYS A 388 -8.31 12.60 11.11
C LYS A 388 -8.21 12.29 9.60
N LEU A 389 -7.30 11.40 9.22
CA LEU A 389 -7.12 10.97 7.83
C LEU A 389 -8.43 10.34 7.28
N VAL A 390 -9.01 9.40 8.02
CA VAL A 390 -10.26 8.73 7.64
C VAL A 390 -11.44 9.71 7.57
N ALA A 391 -11.55 10.62 8.55
CA ALA A 391 -12.63 11.60 8.63
C ALA A 391 -12.56 12.70 7.56
N SER A 392 -11.38 12.98 7.00
CA SER A 392 -11.13 14.09 6.07
C SER A 392 -10.93 13.63 4.62
N ARG A 393 -11.56 12.52 4.21
CA ARG A 393 -11.44 12.04 2.82
C ARG A 393 -12.01 13.09 1.86
N PRO A 394 -11.26 13.50 0.83
CA PRO A 394 -11.75 14.39 -0.22
C PRO A 394 -12.84 13.72 -1.06
N ASP A 395 -13.71 14.53 -1.66
CA ASP A 395 -14.66 14.06 -2.68
C ASP A 395 -13.99 14.12 -4.07
N PRO A 396 -13.61 12.97 -4.66
CA PRO A 396 -12.92 12.94 -5.94
C PRO A 396 -13.77 13.48 -7.10
N ASP A 397 -15.09 13.28 -7.04
CA ASP A 397 -15.99 13.76 -8.09
C ASP A 397 -16.15 15.28 -8.07
N ALA A 398 -16.17 15.91 -6.89
CA ALA A 398 -16.15 17.35 -6.75
C ALA A 398 -14.86 17.97 -7.28
N ILE A 399 -13.71 17.41 -6.86
CA ILE A 399 -12.38 17.89 -7.30
C ILE A 399 -12.24 17.76 -8.82
N ALA A 400 -12.65 16.62 -9.40
CA ALA A 400 -12.58 16.42 -10.84
C ALA A 400 -13.48 17.39 -11.62
N ARG A 401 -14.68 17.72 -11.12
CA ARG A 401 -15.54 18.74 -11.74
C ARG A 401 -14.90 20.12 -11.73
N GLU A 402 -14.31 20.51 -10.61
CA GLU A 402 -13.62 21.80 -10.49
C GLU A 402 -12.45 21.89 -11.45
N ALA A 403 -11.62 20.84 -11.54
CA ALA A 403 -10.48 20.78 -12.45
C ALA A 403 -10.92 20.93 -13.92
N ARG A 404 -11.95 20.19 -14.35
CA ARG A 404 -12.50 20.30 -15.72
C ARG A 404 -13.07 21.68 -16.02
N ASN A 405 -13.79 22.29 -15.08
CA ASN A 405 -14.38 23.62 -15.29
C ASN A 405 -13.29 24.69 -15.43
N ALA A 406 -12.18 24.57 -14.68
CA ALA A 406 -11.06 25.49 -14.79
C ALA A 406 -10.42 25.48 -16.20
N THR A 407 -10.27 24.29 -16.81
CA THR A 407 -9.78 24.14 -18.18
C THR A 407 -10.67 24.87 -19.20
N PHE A 408 -12.00 24.72 -19.09
CA PHE A 408 -12.94 25.33 -20.01
C PHE A 408 -13.04 26.88 -19.88
N THR A 409 -12.81 27.41 -18.67
CA THR A 409 -12.83 28.87 -18.45
C THR A 409 -11.51 29.53 -18.84
N ALA A 410 -10.39 28.81 -18.90
CA ALA A 410 -9.10 29.28 -19.33
C ALA A 410 -8.93 29.30 -20.87
N ALA A 411 -9.78 28.63 -21.64
CA ALA A 411 -9.77 28.66 -23.09
C ALA A 411 -10.22 30.03 -23.59
N PRO A 412 -9.44 30.74 -24.43
CA PRO A 412 -9.86 32.04 -24.99
C PRO A 412 -11.14 31.85 -25.82
N PRO A 413 -12.10 32.78 -25.78
CA PRO A 413 -13.31 32.69 -26.58
C PRO A 413 -12.93 32.53 -28.04
N ALA A 414 -13.50 31.52 -28.70
CA ALA A 414 -13.30 31.27 -30.12
C ALA A 414 -13.58 32.56 -30.90
N GLY A 415 -12.50 33.12 -31.47
CA GLY A 415 -12.57 34.40 -32.15
C GLY A 415 -13.65 34.38 -33.23
N HIS A 416 -14.61 35.29 -33.13
CA HIS A 416 -15.48 35.64 -34.24
C HIS A 416 -14.58 35.99 -35.43
N ARG A 417 -14.53 35.11 -36.43
CA ARG A 417 -14.05 35.50 -37.75
C ARG A 417 -15.04 36.56 -38.22
N ALA A 418 -14.59 37.82 -38.18
CA ALA A 418 -15.24 38.89 -38.93
C ALA A 418 -15.04 38.60 -40.42
N ASP A 419 -16.12 38.23 -41.07
CA ASP A 419 -16.21 38.27 -42.52
C ASP A 419 -16.12 39.77 -42.96
N THR A 420 -15.05 40.10 -43.64
CA THR A 420 -14.96 41.23 -44.52
C THR A 420 -14.36 40.81 -45.84
#